data_c835354cf0d6a4099e70988ef525c175
#
_entry.id   c835354cf0d6a4099e70988ef525c175
#
_cell.length_a   1.000
_cell.length_b   1.000
_cell.length_c   1.000
_cell.angle_alpha   90.00
_cell.angle_beta   90.00
_cell.angle_gamma   90.00
#
_symmetry.space_group_name_H-M   'P 1'
#
loop_
_entity.id
_entity.type
_entity.pdbx_description
1 polymer ?
#
loop_
_entity_poly.entity_id
_entity_poly.type
_entity_poly.pdbx_seq_one_letter_code
_entity_poly.pdbx_strand_id
1 'polypeptide(L)' 'MNTKMTWEKYLKEVINRLYNDIFVDCDDAEDTAYKYQDVIVKNYNNDVDVEDCAKEIEILVGDVAFVKV' A
#
# COMPACT_ATOMS: atom_id res chain seq x y z
N MET A 1 -3.44 -0.53 15.52
CA MET A 1 -4.40 -1.63 15.43
C MET A 1 -5.47 -1.35 14.40
N ASN A 2 -5.74 -2.32 13.57
CA ASN A 2 -6.65 -2.14 12.45
C ASN A 2 -8.02 -2.69 12.68
N THR A 3 -8.24 -3.27 13.83
CA THR A 3 -9.49 -3.98 14.10
C THR A 3 -10.73 -3.12 13.98
N LYS A 4 -10.57 -1.81 14.13
CA LYS A 4 -11.70 -0.89 14.05
C LYS A 4 -11.83 -0.21 12.71
N MET A 5 -10.92 -0.51 11.80
CA MET A 5 -10.90 0.11 10.49
C MET A 5 -11.59 -0.81 9.49
N THR A 6 -12.47 -0.26 8.67
CA THR A 6 -13.09 -1.06 7.61
C THR A 6 -12.07 -1.33 6.52
N TRP A 7 -12.33 -2.36 5.73
CA TRP A 7 -11.47 -2.69 4.59
C TRP A 7 -11.32 -1.50 3.64
N GLU A 8 -12.42 -0.84 3.35
CA GLU A 8 -12.38 0.29 2.44
C GLU A 8 -11.50 1.42 2.98
N LYS A 9 -11.62 1.70 4.26
CA LYS A 9 -10.82 2.74 4.85
C LYS A 9 -9.35 2.34 4.88
N TYR A 10 -9.07 1.09 5.22
CA TYR A 10 -7.70 0.58 5.24
C TYR A 10 -7.06 0.72 3.87
N LEU A 11 -7.76 0.29 2.84
CA LEU A 11 -7.27 0.38 1.47
C LEU A 11 -7.00 1.82 1.07
N LYS A 12 -7.91 2.69 1.41
CA LYS A 12 -7.78 4.12 1.11
C LYS A 12 -6.55 4.71 1.78
N GLU A 13 -6.33 4.35 3.03
CA GLU A 13 -5.18 4.85 3.78
C GLU A 13 -3.88 4.34 3.17
N VAL A 14 -3.86 3.10 2.74
CA VAL A 14 -2.67 2.55 2.09
C VAL A 14 -2.38 3.30 0.80
N ILE A 15 -3.41 3.54 0.00
CA ILE A 15 -3.26 4.29 -1.26
C ILE A 15 -2.72 5.70 -0.96
N ASN A 16 -3.27 6.33 0.05
CA ASN A 16 -2.85 7.68 0.42
C ASN A 16 -1.39 7.72 0.85
N ARG A 17 -0.96 6.72 1.60
CA ARG A 17 0.44 6.59 2.01
C ARG A 17 1.35 6.42 0.80
N LEU A 18 0.98 5.55 -0.12
CA LEU A 18 1.77 5.32 -1.31
C LEU A 18 1.88 6.59 -2.13
N TYR A 19 0.77 7.30 -2.26
CA TYR A 19 0.75 8.55 -3.01
C TYR A 19 1.70 9.57 -2.40
N ASN A 20 1.68 9.70 -1.08
CA ASN A 20 2.52 10.67 -0.40
C ASN A 20 4.00 10.29 -0.40
N ASP A 21 4.29 9.00 -0.37
CA ASP A 21 5.66 8.55 -0.16
C ASP A 21 6.43 8.33 -1.46
N ILE A 22 5.81 7.72 -2.46
CA ILE A 22 6.56 7.29 -3.63
C ILE A 22 5.91 7.65 -4.97
N PHE A 23 4.65 7.99 -4.99
CA PHE A 23 3.97 8.27 -6.25
C PHE A 23 3.61 9.74 -6.39
N VAL A 24 3.79 10.25 -7.60
CA VAL A 24 3.40 11.62 -7.92
C VAL A 24 1.90 11.69 -8.22
N ASP A 25 1.37 10.66 -8.85
CA ASP A 25 -0.02 10.61 -9.25
C ASP A 25 -0.83 9.69 -8.35
N CYS A 26 -2.01 10.16 -7.99
CA CYS A 26 -2.95 9.37 -7.21
C CYS A 26 -3.37 8.11 -7.97
N ASP A 27 -3.52 8.22 -9.28
CA ASP A 27 -3.90 7.08 -10.12
C ASP A 27 -2.85 5.98 -10.06
N ASP A 28 -1.58 6.34 -10.09
CA ASP A 28 -0.51 5.36 -10.01
C ASP A 28 -0.51 4.67 -8.64
N ALA A 29 -0.75 5.42 -7.59
CA ALA A 29 -0.82 4.84 -6.26
C ALA A 29 -1.99 3.87 -6.17
N GLU A 30 -3.12 4.23 -6.73
CA GLU A 30 -4.30 3.39 -6.71
C GLU A 30 -4.07 2.12 -7.53
N ASP A 31 -3.52 2.24 -8.72
CA ASP A 31 -3.22 1.08 -9.55
C ASP A 31 -2.27 0.12 -8.84
N THR A 32 -1.27 0.67 -8.19
CA THR A 32 -0.31 -0.14 -7.47
C THR A 32 -0.97 -0.86 -6.30
N ALA A 33 -1.85 -0.18 -5.59
CA ALA A 33 -2.57 -0.80 -4.48
C ALA A 33 -3.41 -1.97 -4.98
N TYR A 34 -4.08 -1.81 -6.11
CA TYR A 34 -4.86 -2.91 -6.66
C TYR A 34 -3.99 -4.05 -7.15
N LYS A 35 -2.84 -3.72 -7.69
CA LYS A 35 -1.89 -4.76 -8.14
C LYS A 35 -1.42 -5.60 -6.97
N TYR A 36 -1.19 -4.98 -5.83
CA TYR A 36 -0.73 -5.66 -4.64
C TYR A 36 -1.85 -5.87 -3.62
N GLN A 37 -3.07 -5.99 -4.12
CA GLN A 37 -4.23 -6.14 -3.25
C GLN A 37 -4.10 -7.36 -2.34
N ASP A 38 -3.51 -8.44 -2.83
CA ASP A 38 -3.32 -9.64 -2.02
C ASP A 38 -2.49 -9.34 -0.77
N VAL A 39 -1.45 -8.52 -0.94
CA VAL A 39 -0.60 -8.13 0.18
C VAL A 39 -1.41 -7.28 1.16
N ILE A 40 -2.21 -6.37 0.64
CA ILE A 40 -3.01 -5.49 1.49
C ILE A 40 -4.05 -6.29 2.27
N VAL A 41 -4.72 -7.23 1.61
CA VAL A 41 -5.72 -8.07 2.26
C VAL A 41 -5.07 -8.88 3.38
N LYS A 42 -3.92 -9.47 3.09
CA LYS A 42 -3.20 -10.26 4.09
C LYS A 42 -2.85 -9.42 5.30
N ASN A 43 -2.33 -8.22 5.06
CA ASN A 43 -1.93 -7.34 6.15
C ASN A 43 -3.13 -6.85 6.94
N TYR A 44 -4.22 -6.57 6.25
CA TYR A 44 -5.45 -6.16 6.92
C TYR A 44 -5.95 -7.25 7.84
N ASN A 45 -5.95 -8.49 7.37
CA ASN A 45 -6.43 -9.62 8.15
C ASN A 45 -5.51 -9.95 9.32
N ASN A 46 -4.24 -9.61 9.21
CA ASN A 46 -3.26 -9.84 10.25
C ASN A 46 -3.07 -8.65 11.18
N ASP A 47 -3.94 -7.65 11.05
CA ASP A 47 -3.93 -6.51 11.95
C ASP A 47 -2.65 -5.68 11.83
N VAL A 48 -2.07 -5.66 10.65
CA VAL A 48 -0.87 -4.88 10.37
C VAL A 48 -1.26 -3.42 10.13
N ASP A 49 -0.47 -2.50 10.66
CA ASP A 49 -0.75 -1.09 10.50
C ASP A 49 -0.63 -0.66 9.04
N VAL A 50 -1.40 0.37 8.69
CA VAL A 50 -1.36 0.93 7.34
C VAL A 50 0.07 1.31 6.95
N GLU A 51 0.79 1.91 7.87
CA GLU A 51 2.15 2.36 7.60
C GLU A 51 3.05 1.18 7.23
N ASP A 52 2.97 0.10 7.98
CA ASP A 52 3.78 -1.08 7.70
C ASP A 52 3.38 -1.72 6.39
N CYS A 53 2.09 -1.77 6.12
CA CYS A 53 1.59 -2.33 4.86
C CYS A 53 2.08 -1.52 3.67
N ALA A 54 2.01 -0.20 3.77
CA ALA A 54 2.47 0.67 2.70
C ALA A 54 3.97 0.51 2.49
N LYS A 55 4.72 0.39 3.57
CA LYS A 55 6.17 0.18 3.46
C LYS A 55 6.50 -1.11 2.74
N GLU A 56 5.77 -2.16 3.02
CA GLU A 56 6.00 -3.43 2.36
C GLU A 56 5.79 -3.29 0.85
N ILE A 57 4.71 -2.60 0.47
CA ILE A 57 4.44 -2.38 -0.95
C ILE A 57 5.52 -1.50 -1.57
N GLU A 58 5.95 -0.47 -0.85
CA GLU A 58 7.01 0.40 -1.34
C GLU A 58 8.29 -0.38 -1.64
N ILE A 59 8.62 -1.32 -0.78
CA ILE A 59 9.80 -2.16 -0.99
C ILE A 59 9.63 -2.99 -2.25
N LEU A 60 8.47 -3.58 -2.45
CA LEU A 60 8.21 -4.39 -3.63
C LEU A 60 8.29 -3.57 -4.91
N VAL A 61 7.72 -2.39 -4.87
CA VAL A 61 7.76 -1.48 -6.02
C VAL A 61 9.17 -0.94 -6.22
N GLY A 62 9.84 -0.62 -5.11
CA GLY A 62 11.17 -0.07 -5.15
C GLY A 62 12.19 -1.00 -5.79
N ASP A 63 12.05 -2.30 -5.54
CA ASP A 63 12.94 -3.27 -6.17
C ASP A 63 12.86 -3.18 -7.68
N VAL A 64 11.65 -3.04 -8.20
CA VAL A 64 11.47 -2.92 -9.64
C VAL A 64 11.99 -1.58 -10.13
N ALA A 65 11.73 -0.52 -9.39
CA ALA A 65 12.16 0.81 -9.78
C ALA A 65 13.68 0.93 -9.81
N PHE A 66 14.34 0.34 -8.83
CA PHE A 66 15.80 0.39 -8.78
C PHE A 66 16.43 -0.33 -9.94
N VAL A 67 15.82 -1.39 -10.39
CA VAL A 67 16.36 -2.14 -11.51
C VAL A 67 16.42 -1.27 -12.75
N LYS A 68 15.50 -0.33 -12.87
CA LYS A 68 15.42 0.53 -14.05
C LYS A 68 16.45 1.65 -14.02
N VAL A 69 16.95 1.97 -12.88
CA VAL A 69 17.96 3.00 -12.74
C VAL A 69 19.33 2.41 -13.01
#